data_c853613bacc5626690b1f2ce9532ce4d
#
_entry.id   c853613bacc5626690b1f2ce9532ce4d
#
_cell.length_a   1.000
_cell.length_b   1.000
_cell.length_c   1.000
_cell.angle_alpha   90.00
_cell.angle_beta   90.00
_cell.angle_gamma   90.00
#
_symmetry.space_group_name_H-M   'P 1'
#
loop_
_entity.id
_entity.type
_entity.pdbx_description
1 polymer ?
#
loop_
_entity_poly.entity_id
_entity_poly.type
_entity_poly.pdbx_seq_one_letter_code
_entity_poly.pdbx_strand_id
1 'polypeptide(L)'
;MKVICSSDESLYRPEVVRWRDRMAMMAPLGDVVVALPCSMKKPYSNSKSHQKFKRATKGYQEVIVTSPFGICPREMENTFPIQSYDVTVSGDWSHEEVKIAGELLKAYVGDKDVIANVHGGYEEVCRNYLDNCEYVCVDGRPTSPDSIYNLRQALKK
;
A
#
# COMPACT_ATOMS: atom_id res chain seq x y z
N MET A 1 -23.00 -4.25 -1.72
CA MET A 1 -22.49 -5.58 -2.10
C MET A 1 -21.00 -5.55 -2.30
N LYS A 2 -20.31 -6.56 -1.76
CA LYS A 2 -18.86 -6.66 -1.92
C LYS A 2 -18.51 -7.62 -3.05
N VAL A 3 -17.44 -7.32 -3.78
CA VAL A 3 -16.94 -8.16 -4.86
C VAL A 3 -15.64 -8.80 -4.40
N ILE A 4 -15.57 -10.13 -4.53
CA ILE A 4 -14.37 -10.87 -4.08
C ILE A 4 -13.33 -10.85 -5.19
N CYS A 5 -12.10 -10.44 -4.83
CA CYS A 5 -10.96 -10.40 -5.72
C CYS A 5 -9.95 -11.46 -5.29
N SER A 6 -10.03 -12.64 -5.88
CA SER A 6 -9.23 -13.79 -5.43
C SER A 6 -8.34 -14.40 -6.52
N SER A 7 -8.29 -13.81 -7.71
CA SER A 7 -7.52 -14.35 -8.82
C SER A 7 -6.96 -13.24 -9.71
N ASP A 8 -6.04 -13.62 -10.60
CA ASP A 8 -5.46 -12.71 -11.57
C ASP A 8 -6.49 -12.09 -12.52
N GLU A 9 -7.64 -12.75 -12.70
CA GLU A 9 -8.73 -12.19 -13.50
C GLU A 9 -9.23 -10.86 -12.95
N SER A 10 -9.19 -10.70 -11.62
CA SER A 10 -9.59 -9.45 -10.97
C SER A 10 -8.75 -8.27 -11.40
N LEU A 11 -7.51 -8.49 -11.86
CA LEU A 11 -6.64 -7.44 -12.33
C LEU A 11 -7.21 -6.68 -13.54
N TYR A 12 -8.10 -7.32 -14.30
CA TYR A 12 -8.62 -6.78 -15.54
C TYR A 12 -10.09 -6.37 -15.50
N ARG A 13 -10.70 -6.36 -14.34
CA ARG A 13 -12.07 -5.83 -14.21
C ARG A 13 -12.08 -4.35 -14.58
N PRO A 14 -13.08 -3.88 -15.35
CA PRO A 14 -13.11 -2.48 -15.81
C PRO A 14 -12.96 -1.45 -14.69
N GLU A 15 -13.63 -1.64 -13.58
CA GLU A 15 -13.56 -0.70 -12.44
C GLU A 15 -12.18 -0.72 -11.77
N VAL A 16 -11.48 -1.85 -11.80
CA VAL A 16 -10.12 -1.97 -11.26
C VAL A 16 -9.12 -1.28 -12.19
N VAL A 17 -9.25 -1.50 -13.50
CA VAL A 17 -8.40 -0.84 -14.50
C VAL A 17 -8.56 0.68 -14.41
N ARG A 18 -9.81 1.15 -14.32
CA ARG A 18 -10.09 2.58 -14.19
C ARG A 18 -9.50 3.17 -12.92
N TRP A 19 -9.55 2.41 -11.82
CA TRP A 19 -8.92 2.84 -10.57
C TRP A 19 -7.42 3.05 -10.77
N ARG A 20 -6.75 2.07 -11.36
CA ARG A 20 -5.30 2.16 -11.59
C ARG A 20 -4.94 3.33 -12.52
N ASP A 21 -5.72 3.55 -13.57
CA ASP A 21 -5.51 4.67 -14.49
C ASP A 21 -5.61 6.00 -13.73
N ARG A 22 -6.58 6.11 -12.83
CA ARG A 22 -6.77 7.30 -12.01
C ARG A 22 -5.61 7.50 -11.04
N MET A 23 -5.16 6.43 -10.38
CA MET A 23 -4.04 6.50 -9.44
C MET A 23 -2.73 6.87 -10.14
N ALA A 24 -2.55 6.47 -11.39
CA ALA A 24 -1.37 6.80 -12.17
C ALA A 24 -1.22 8.31 -12.41
N MET A 25 -2.31 9.06 -12.27
CA MET A 25 -2.32 10.52 -12.43
C MET A 25 -2.16 11.26 -11.11
N MET A 26 -2.10 10.55 -9.99
CA MET A 26 -1.95 11.15 -8.67
C MET A 26 -0.47 11.21 -8.27
N ALA A 27 -0.19 12.08 -7.32
CA ALA A 27 1.14 12.18 -6.72
C ALA A 27 0.98 12.42 -5.22
N PRO A 28 1.95 11.98 -4.40
CA PRO A 28 1.86 12.19 -2.96
C PRO A 28 2.09 13.65 -2.59
N LEU A 29 1.54 14.04 -1.45
CA LEU A 29 1.80 15.32 -0.84
C LEU A 29 3.10 15.23 -0.03
N GLY A 30 3.88 16.33 -0.03
CA GLY A 30 5.13 16.37 0.73
C GLY A 30 6.26 15.62 0.06
N ASP A 31 7.35 15.43 0.79
CA ASP A 31 8.59 14.85 0.25
C ASP A 31 8.84 13.42 0.70
N VAL A 32 8.08 12.95 1.68
CA VAL A 32 8.22 11.60 2.24
C VAL A 32 6.88 10.88 2.18
N VAL A 33 6.90 9.66 1.68
CA VAL A 33 5.72 8.80 1.57
C VAL A 33 5.94 7.54 2.38
N VAL A 34 4.93 7.14 3.16
CA VAL A 34 4.97 5.89 3.92
C VAL A 34 4.18 4.83 3.16
N ALA A 35 4.83 3.74 2.78
CA ALA A 35 4.19 2.61 2.12
C ALA A 35 3.80 1.55 3.15
N LEU A 36 2.54 1.10 3.07
CA LEU A 36 1.94 0.20 4.06
C LEU A 36 1.23 -0.96 3.37
N PRO A 37 1.12 -2.11 4.04
CA PRO A 37 0.34 -3.22 3.49
C PRO A 37 -1.16 -2.96 3.64
N CYS A 38 -1.97 -3.62 2.81
CA CYS A 38 -3.42 -3.52 2.93
C CYS A 38 -3.93 -4.37 4.11
N SER A 39 -5.22 -4.27 4.37
CA SER A 39 -5.91 -5.10 5.36
C SER A 39 -7.21 -5.60 4.76
N MET A 40 -7.76 -6.67 5.37
CA MET A 40 -9.04 -7.22 4.90
C MET A 40 -10.20 -6.28 5.19
N LYS A 41 -10.15 -5.57 6.31
CA LYS A 41 -11.22 -4.67 6.71
C LYS A 41 -11.18 -3.38 5.89
N LYS A 42 -12.32 -2.95 5.39
CA LYS A 42 -12.47 -1.73 4.58
C LYS A 42 -13.43 -0.76 5.25
N PRO A 43 -13.20 0.53 5.20
CA PRO A 43 -11.94 1.14 4.78
C PRO A 43 -10.78 0.73 5.68
N TYR A 44 -9.56 0.82 5.19
CA TYR A 44 -8.38 0.31 5.91
C TYR A 44 -8.23 0.89 7.32
N SER A 45 -8.59 2.15 7.50
CA SER A 45 -8.51 2.82 8.82
C SER A 45 -9.33 2.15 9.91
N ASN A 46 -10.30 1.30 9.54
CA ASN A 46 -11.11 0.56 10.52
C ASN A 46 -10.38 -0.68 11.06
N SER A 47 -9.27 -1.09 10.46
CA SER A 47 -8.49 -2.22 10.95
C SER A 47 -7.58 -1.79 12.10
N LYS A 48 -7.28 -2.73 13.00
CA LYS A 48 -6.37 -2.46 14.11
C LYS A 48 -4.96 -2.10 13.62
N SER A 49 -4.50 -2.77 12.56
CA SER A 49 -3.18 -2.50 12.00
C SER A 49 -3.07 -1.07 11.50
N HIS A 50 -4.05 -0.60 10.74
CA HIS A 50 -4.00 0.74 10.17
C HIS A 50 -4.23 1.84 11.20
N GLN A 51 -4.93 1.54 12.28
CA GLN A 51 -5.03 2.48 13.39
C GLN A 51 -3.65 2.72 14.02
N LYS A 52 -2.84 1.67 14.16
CA LYS A 52 -1.46 1.80 14.64
C LYS A 52 -0.60 2.58 13.66
N PHE A 53 -0.71 2.28 12.36
CA PHE A 53 0.05 3.00 11.34
C PHE A 53 -0.27 4.48 11.34
N LYS A 54 -1.55 4.83 11.36
CA LYS A 54 -1.98 6.24 11.34
C LYS A 54 -1.43 7.03 12.52
N ARG A 55 -1.40 6.42 13.70
CA ARG A 55 -0.82 7.07 14.88
C ARG A 55 0.67 7.33 14.72
N ALA A 56 1.38 6.40 14.08
CA ALA A 56 2.83 6.51 13.89
C ALA A 56 3.21 7.49 12.79
N THR A 57 2.34 7.67 11.79
CA THR A 57 2.65 8.44 10.57
C THR A 57 1.95 9.80 10.50
N LYS A 58 1.38 10.25 11.59
CA LYS A 58 0.58 11.48 11.60
C LYS A 58 1.33 12.65 10.97
N GLY A 59 0.73 13.26 9.97
CA GLY A 59 1.32 14.39 9.25
C GLY A 59 2.08 14.00 7.98
N TYR A 60 2.19 12.71 7.68
CA TYR A 60 2.87 12.22 6.48
C TYR A 60 1.90 11.56 5.54
N GLN A 61 2.21 11.61 4.24
CA GLN A 61 1.42 10.92 3.23
C GLN A 61 1.61 9.41 3.37
N GLU A 62 0.49 8.68 3.44
CA GLU A 62 0.49 7.22 3.43
C GLU A 62 -0.03 6.71 2.10
N VAL A 63 0.57 5.63 1.59
CA VAL A 63 0.05 4.90 0.43
C VAL A 63 -0.02 3.43 0.80
N ILE A 64 -1.17 2.83 0.54
CA ILE A 64 -1.39 1.42 0.83
C ILE A 64 -1.13 0.64 -0.45
N VAL A 65 -0.25 -0.37 -0.37
CA VAL A 65 0.03 -1.27 -1.48
C VAL A 65 -0.97 -2.41 -1.41
N THR A 66 -1.65 -2.69 -2.52
CA THR A 66 -2.73 -3.68 -2.52
C THR A 66 -2.89 -4.28 -3.92
N SER A 67 -3.54 -5.41 -4.02
CA SER A 67 -3.88 -6.06 -5.28
C SER A 67 -5.38 -6.39 -5.25
N PRO A 68 -6.09 -6.22 -6.35
CA PRO A 68 -5.67 -5.93 -7.73
C PRO A 68 -5.53 -4.44 -8.04
N PHE A 69 -5.79 -3.56 -7.09
CA PHE A 69 -5.85 -2.12 -7.30
C PHE A 69 -4.48 -1.46 -7.46
N GLY A 70 -3.43 -2.10 -7.00
CA GLY A 70 -2.07 -1.58 -7.06
C GLY A 70 -1.73 -0.72 -5.85
N ILE A 71 -2.30 0.46 -5.77
CA ILE A 71 -2.09 1.37 -4.63
C ILE A 71 -3.40 2.03 -4.23
N CYS A 72 -3.44 2.47 -2.96
CA CYS A 72 -4.51 3.32 -2.45
C CYS A 72 -3.89 4.37 -1.52
N PRO A 73 -3.77 5.63 -1.96
CA PRO A 73 -3.39 6.70 -1.03
C PRO A 73 -4.42 6.77 0.09
N ARG A 74 -3.97 7.14 1.29
CA ARG A 74 -4.86 7.12 2.47
C ARG A 74 -6.15 7.90 2.24
N GLU A 75 -6.07 9.03 1.60
CA GLU A 75 -7.23 9.88 1.35
C GLU A 75 -8.26 9.27 0.41
N MET A 76 -7.91 8.19 -0.30
CA MET A 76 -8.79 7.51 -1.27
C MET A 76 -9.43 6.23 -0.71
N GLU A 77 -9.18 5.88 0.54
CA GLU A 77 -9.63 4.59 1.07
C GLU A 77 -11.15 4.43 1.18
N ASN A 78 -11.90 5.53 1.15
CA ASN A 78 -13.36 5.52 1.20
C ASN A 78 -14.01 5.63 -0.18
N THR A 79 -13.22 5.55 -1.24
CA THR A 79 -13.69 5.77 -2.62
C THR A 79 -14.04 4.42 -3.26
N PHE A 80 -15.13 4.40 -4.04
CA PHE A 80 -15.44 3.23 -4.87
C PHE A 80 -14.35 3.10 -5.97
N PRO A 81 -13.90 1.92 -6.34
CA PRO A 81 -14.37 0.60 -5.89
C PRO A 81 -13.62 0.00 -4.69
N ILE A 82 -12.56 0.61 -4.21
CA ILE A 82 -11.65 -0.03 -3.28
C ILE A 82 -12.32 -0.41 -1.95
N GLN A 83 -13.22 0.44 -1.46
CA GLN A 83 -13.93 0.15 -0.20
C GLN A 83 -14.96 -0.96 -0.32
N SER A 84 -15.36 -1.32 -1.54
CA SER A 84 -16.41 -2.29 -1.81
C SER A 84 -15.91 -3.68 -2.20
N TYR A 85 -14.60 -3.84 -2.34
CA TYR A 85 -14.01 -5.09 -2.78
C TYR A 85 -13.33 -5.81 -1.62
N ASP A 86 -13.61 -7.12 -1.50
CA ASP A 86 -12.87 -7.99 -0.59
C ASP A 86 -11.64 -8.52 -1.33
N VAL A 87 -10.48 -8.22 -0.78
CA VAL A 87 -9.20 -8.64 -1.34
C VAL A 87 -8.57 -9.65 -0.39
N THR A 88 -8.15 -10.79 -0.94
CA THR A 88 -7.45 -11.80 -0.14
C THR A 88 -6.10 -11.22 0.31
N VAL A 89 -5.90 -11.15 1.61
CA VAL A 89 -4.64 -10.67 2.20
C VAL A 89 -3.77 -11.89 2.52
N SER A 90 -3.07 -12.37 1.51
CA SER A 90 -2.05 -13.40 1.71
C SER A 90 -0.69 -12.74 1.54
N GLY A 91 0.36 -13.33 1.94
CA GLY A 91 1.70 -12.81 1.69
C GLY A 91 2.19 -13.13 0.28
N ASP A 92 1.42 -13.92 -0.46
CA ASP A 92 1.85 -14.46 -1.76
C ASP A 92 1.21 -13.69 -2.91
N TRP A 93 2.05 -13.05 -3.70
CA TRP A 93 1.62 -12.29 -4.87
C TRP A 93 2.14 -12.95 -6.14
N SER A 94 1.32 -12.97 -7.20
CA SER A 94 1.78 -13.44 -8.50
C SER A 94 2.78 -12.44 -9.10
N HIS A 95 3.55 -12.90 -10.06
CA HIS A 95 4.49 -12.04 -10.77
C HIS A 95 3.77 -10.83 -11.40
N GLU A 96 2.59 -11.05 -11.96
CA GLU A 96 1.82 -9.99 -12.60
C GLU A 96 1.29 -9.00 -11.58
N GLU A 97 0.85 -9.46 -10.41
CA GLU A 97 0.40 -8.57 -9.33
C GLU A 97 1.54 -7.65 -8.88
N VAL A 98 2.73 -8.22 -8.70
CA VAL A 98 3.91 -7.44 -8.29
C VAL A 98 4.25 -6.41 -9.37
N LYS A 99 4.23 -6.81 -10.63
CA LYS A 99 4.54 -5.91 -11.74
C LYS A 99 3.57 -4.74 -11.84
N ILE A 100 2.28 -5.03 -11.81
CA ILE A 100 1.24 -4.00 -11.96
C ILE A 100 1.30 -3.01 -10.79
N ALA A 101 1.35 -3.52 -9.55
CA ALA A 101 1.42 -2.67 -8.38
C ALA A 101 2.73 -1.89 -8.34
N GLY A 102 3.83 -2.53 -8.71
CA GLY A 102 5.15 -1.89 -8.69
C GLY A 102 5.28 -0.76 -9.69
N GLU A 103 4.82 -0.96 -10.91
CA GLU A 103 4.85 0.10 -11.92
C GLU A 103 3.99 1.29 -11.49
N LEU A 104 2.82 1.03 -10.91
CA LEU A 104 1.92 2.07 -10.43
C LEU A 104 2.52 2.82 -9.24
N LEU A 105 3.06 2.08 -8.27
CA LEU A 105 3.69 2.69 -7.10
C LEU A 105 4.88 3.57 -7.50
N LYS A 106 5.70 3.08 -8.42
CA LYS A 106 6.84 3.85 -8.92
C LYS A 106 6.39 5.15 -9.59
N ALA A 107 5.37 5.09 -10.42
CA ALA A 107 4.81 6.26 -11.07
C ALA A 107 4.25 7.26 -10.05
N TYR A 108 3.58 6.75 -9.01
CA TYR A 108 2.97 7.58 -7.97
C TYR A 108 4.02 8.31 -7.14
N VAL A 109 5.03 7.58 -6.63
CA VAL A 109 6.02 8.18 -5.73
C VAL A 109 7.02 9.08 -6.46
N GLY A 110 7.29 8.83 -7.73
CA GLY A 110 8.27 9.60 -8.48
C GLY A 110 9.65 9.54 -7.83
N ASP A 111 10.22 10.70 -7.53
CA ASP A 111 11.53 10.82 -6.90
C ASP A 111 11.47 11.06 -5.38
N LYS A 112 10.30 10.91 -4.78
CA LYS A 112 10.11 11.10 -3.33
C LYS A 112 10.82 10.00 -2.54
N ASP A 113 11.19 10.33 -1.31
CA ASP A 113 11.70 9.33 -0.38
C ASP A 113 10.55 8.48 0.16
N VAL A 114 10.78 7.17 0.26
CA VAL A 114 9.77 6.24 0.74
C VAL A 114 10.26 5.53 1.99
N ILE A 115 9.41 5.46 2.99
CA ILE A 115 9.62 4.62 4.16
C ILE A 115 8.60 3.50 4.07
N ALA A 116 9.07 2.25 3.96
CA ALA A 116 8.20 1.10 3.74
C ALA A 116 8.13 0.23 4.99
N ASN A 117 6.92 0.06 5.50
CA ASN A 117 6.65 -0.86 6.61
C ASN A 117 5.78 -2.00 6.06
N VAL A 118 6.42 -2.90 5.33
CA VAL A 118 5.77 -3.92 4.51
C VAL A 118 6.48 -5.26 4.64
N HIS A 119 5.78 -6.33 4.23
CA HIS A 119 6.28 -7.70 4.25
C HIS A 119 5.78 -8.45 3.02
N GLY A 120 6.32 -9.65 2.77
CA GLY A 120 5.86 -10.55 1.71
C GLY A 120 5.80 -9.88 0.34
N GLY A 121 4.69 -10.07 -0.36
CA GLY A 121 4.48 -9.48 -1.69
C GLY A 121 4.54 -7.97 -1.70
N TYR A 122 4.10 -7.33 -0.63
CA TYR A 122 4.18 -5.87 -0.49
C TYR A 122 5.63 -5.39 -0.49
N GLU A 123 6.48 -6.10 0.22
CA GLU A 123 7.92 -5.80 0.27
C GLU A 123 8.56 -6.03 -1.09
N GLU A 124 8.20 -7.12 -1.77
CA GLU A 124 8.72 -7.44 -3.09
C GLU A 124 8.41 -6.32 -4.10
N VAL A 125 7.19 -5.77 -4.04
CA VAL A 125 6.80 -4.64 -4.87
C VAL A 125 7.75 -3.46 -4.65
N CYS A 126 7.99 -3.10 -3.39
CA CYS A 126 8.85 -1.97 -3.07
C CYS A 126 10.30 -2.22 -3.49
N ARG A 127 10.85 -3.40 -3.17
CA ARG A 127 12.25 -3.69 -3.46
C ARG A 127 12.55 -3.75 -4.95
N ASN A 128 11.61 -4.24 -5.75
CA ASN A 128 11.83 -4.41 -7.17
C ASN A 128 11.64 -3.12 -7.97
N TYR A 129 10.91 -2.14 -7.43
CA TYR A 129 10.49 -0.97 -8.21
C TYR A 129 10.89 0.38 -7.64
N LEU A 130 11.31 0.46 -6.36
CA LEU A 130 11.67 1.72 -5.73
C LEU A 130 13.16 1.77 -5.42
N ASP A 131 13.78 2.94 -5.67
CA ASP A 131 15.21 3.15 -5.42
C ASP A 131 15.46 3.81 -4.05
N ASN A 132 14.71 4.87 -3.72
CA ASN A 132 14.90 5.63 -2.48
C ASN A 132 13.92 5.15 -1.42
N CYS A 133 14.16 3.95 -0.88
CA CYS A 133 13.24 3.33 0.05
C CYS A 133 13.96 2.77 1.27
N GLU A 134 13.52 3.18 2.46
CA GLU A 134 14.01 2.65 3.72
C GLU A 134 12.99 1.64 4.26
N TYR A 135 13.45 0.46 4.66
CA TYR A 135 12.59 -0.63 5.13
C TYR A 135 12.67 -0.72 6.65
N VAL A 136 11.51 -0.64 7.32
CA VAL A 136 11.46 -0.56 8.78
C VAL A 136 10.79 -1.77 9.45
N CYS A 137 10.17 -2.65 8.66
CA CYS A 137 9.48 -3.83 9.19
C CYS A 137 10.48 -4.84 9.76
N VAL A 138 10.17 -5.36 10.95
CA VAL A 138 10.99 -6.36 11.64
C VAL A 138 10.25 -7.69 11.64
N ASP A 139 10.95 -8.76 11.23
CA ASP A 139 10.48 -10.15 11.26
C ASP A 139 9.12 -10.35 10.55
N GLY A 140 8.87 -9.60 9.48
CA GLY A 140 7.63 -9.70 8.71
C GLY A 140 6.39 -9.23 9.46
N ARG A 141 6.56 -8.43 10.51
CA ARG A 141 5.45 -7.99 11.37
C ARG A 141 5.34 -6.47 11.38
N PRO A 142 4.62 -5.86 10.43
CA PRO A 142 4.52 -4.39 10.35
C PRO A 142 3.93 -3.72 11.59
N THR A 143 3.10 -4.45 12.36
CA THR A 143 2.44 -3.88 13.55
C THR A 143 3.16 -4.19 14.85
N SER A 144 4.30 -4.89 14.80
CA SER A 144 5.06 -5.19 16.02
C SER A 144 5.59 -3.90 16.65
N PRO A 145 5.82 -3.90 17.97
CA PRO A 145 6.39 -2.72 18.63
C PRO A 145 7.71 -2.27 17.99
N ASP A 146 8.55 -3.22 17.56
CA ASP A 146 9.83 -2.90 16.93
C ASP A 146 9.64 -2.23 15.57
N SER A 147 8.72 -2.74 14.75
CA SER A 147 8.44 -2.15 13.44
C SER A 147 7.86 -0.73 13.59
N ILE A 148 6.93 -0.55 14.49
CA ILE A 148 6.33 0.77 14.76
C ILE A 148 7.39 1.73 15.30
N TYR A 149 8.25 1.28 16.20
CA TYR A 149 9.35 2.11 16.70
C TYR A 149 10.27 2.55 15.55
N ASN A 150 10.68 1.62 14.70
CA ASN A 150 11.54 1.93 13.56
C ASN A 150 10.87 2.91 12.60
N LEU A 151 9.57 2.74 12.38
CA LEU A 151 8.81 3.66 11.54
C LEU A 151 8.85 5.08 12.09
N ARG A 152 8.60 5.23 13.40
CA ARG A 152 8.64 6.55 14.05
C ARG A 152 10.04 7.16 13.98
N GLN A 153 11.08 6.36 14.18
CA GLN A 153 12.47 6.85 14.12
C GLN A 153 12.83 7.31 12.71
N ALA A 154 12.42 6.57 11.69
CA ALA A 154 12.67 6.93 10.30
C ALA A 154 12.01 8.28 9.94
N LEU A 155 10.82 8.54 10.46
CA LEU A 155 10.09 9.77 10.18
C LEU A 155 10.65 10.99 10.91
N LYS A 156 11.48 10.80 11.94
CA LYS A 156 12.08 11.90 12.70
C LYS A 156 13.36 12.44 12.07
N LYS A 157 13.90 11.76 11.08
CA LYS A 157 15.16 12.17 10.46
C LYS A 157 15.03 13.42 9.59
#